data_b74a43189e7892f7da6ce9c76dea32ae
#
_entry.id   b74a43189e7892f7da6ce9c76dea32ae
#
_cell.length_a   1.000
_cell.length_b   1.000
_cell.length_c   1.000
_cell.angle_alpha   90.00
_cell.angle_beta   90.00
_cell.angle_gamma   90.00
#
_symmetry.space_group_name_H-M   'P 1'
#
loop_
_entity.id
_entity.type
_entity.pdbx_description
1 polymer ?
#
loop_
_entity_poly.entity_id
_entity_poly.type
_entity_poly.pdbx_seq_one_letter_code
_entity_poly.pdbx_strand_id
1 'polypeptide(L)'
;MPQMRLSDTPSKTETMSTTYTPADYRNSQKARWCPGCGDHAILSTLVKAMAEVGTAPQDTVVVSGIGCSSRLPYYMATYGMHTIHGRAAAIATGVKTSRPELSVWQISGDGDGLAIGGNHFIHAVRRNIDLNILLFNNKIYGLTKGQYSPTTDRGTVTKSSPYGTTEDPFIPAELVFGARGTFFARGIDVFLQDTQDVMVAAAKHKGASVVEILQNCVIFNNGIHSYLTDKDKRDDHIIRLRQGQKMLFGRDMEKGLVQDGFGLKAVTLGQDGYTIDDVLVHDAHTPQNFLHQQLAMMDGHELPLAIGVIRDVNAPSYEAAVAEQVAEVRARKAYTDLRAMILATHETWEVK
;
A
#
# COMPACT_ATOMS: atom_id res chain seq x y z
N MET A 1 -38.74 31.61 -40.65
CA MET A 1 -37.99 31.03 -39.52
C MET A 1 -36.78 30.31 -40.11
N PRO A 2 -35.53 30.75 -39.87
CA PRO A 2 -34.35 30.09 -40.43
C PRO A 2 -33.97 28.92 -39.56
N GLN A 3 -33.67 27.79 -40.20
CA GLN A 3 -33.15 26.58 -39.59
C GLN A 3 -31.71 26.80 -39.09
N MET A 4 -31.51 26.56 -37.80
CA MET A 4 -30.22 26.59 -37.14
C MET A 4 -29.51 25.28 -37.42
N ARG A 5 -28.39 25.33 -38.14
CA ARG A 5 -27.49 24.17 -38.38
C ARG A 5 -26.68 23.92 -37.13
N LEU A 6 -26.84 22.74 -36.54
CA LEU A 6 -25.96 22.19 -35.54
C LEU A 6 -24.73 21.62 -36.26
N SER A 7 -23.66 22.38 -36.33
CA SER A 7 -22.32 21.91 -36.70
C SER A 7 -21.28 22.81 -36.05
N ASP A 8 -21.01 22.56 -34.78
CA ASP A 8 -19.74 22.92 -34.16
C ASP A 8 -19.44 21.88 -33.07
N THR A 9 -18.75 20.83 -33.48
CA THR A 9 -18.05 19.93 -32.56
C THR A 9 -16.88 20.74 -32.00
N PRO A 10 -16.75 20.90 -30.66
CA PRO A 10 -15.59 21.59 -30.12
C PRO A 10 -14.34 20.77 -30.45
N SER A 11 -13.35 21.44 -31.03
CA SER A 11 -12.02 20.95 -31.31
C SER A 11 -11.44 20.29 -30.04
N LYS A 12 -10.78 19.15 -30.23
CA LYS A 12 -9.94 18.53 -29.23
C LYS A 12 -9.01 19.60 -28.63
N THR A 13 -9.30 20.01 -27.40
CA THR A 13 -8.37 20.77 -26.58
C THR A 13 -7.14 19.88 -26.40
N GLU A 14 -6.00 20.27 -26.94
CA GLU A 14 -4.70 19.72 -26.59
C GLU A 14 -4.58 19.84 -25.07
N THR A 15 -4.67 18.72 -24.37
CA THR A 15 -4.35 18.63 -22.95
C THR A 15 -2.86 18.90 -22.83
N MET A 16 -2.49 20.14 -22.51
CA MET A 16 -1.14 20.45 -22.02
C MET A 16 -0.90 19.51 -20.83
N SER A 17 0.09 18.64 -20.92
CA SER A 17 0.48 17.78 -19.81
C SER A 17 0.99 18.69 -18.69
N THR A 18 0.15 18.96 -17.70
CA THR A 18 0.54 19.72 -16.53
C THR A 18 1.48 18.86 -15.71
N THR A 19 2.74 19.26 -15.59
CA THR A 19 3.70 18.57 -14.74
C THR A 19 3.53 19.11 -13.31
N TYR A 20 3.13 18.25 -12.39
CA TYR A 20 3.01 18.59 -10.97
C TYR A 20 4.34 18.42 -10.26
N THR A 21 4.57 19.27 -9.26
CA THR A 21 5.74 19.23 -8.38
C THR A 21 5.35 18.72 -7.00
N PRO A 22 6.28 18.27 -6.15
CA PRO A 22 5.96 17.87 -4.76
C PRO A 22 5.25 18.97 -3.95
N ALA A 23 5.49 20.25 -4.29
CA ALA A 23 4.85 21.38 -3.63
C ALA A 23 3.33 21.45 -3.91
N ASP A 24 2.89 20.99 -5.07
CA ASP A 24 1.47 21.00 -5.46
C ASP A 24 0.63 20.02 -4.63
N TYR A 25 1.26 19.03 -4.02
CA TYR A 25 0.59 18.04 -3.15
C TYR A 25 0.70 18.38 -1.66
N ARG A 26 1.40 19.45 -1.29
CA ARG A 26 1.63 19.82 0.10
C ARG A 26 1.02 21.18 0.42
N ASN A 27 0.25 21.24 1.52
CA ASN A 27 -0.27 22.52 1.99
C ASN A 27 0.70 23.22 2.97
N SER A 28 0.32 24.43 3.42
CA SER A 28 1.13 25.25 4.32
C SER A 28 1.09 24.84 5.81
N GLN A 29 0.33 23.78 6.15
CA GLN A 29 0.21 23.34 7.54
C GLN A 29 1.53 22.76 8.05
N LYS A 30 1.97 23.20 9.21
CA LYS A 30 3.15 22.64 9.87
C LYS A 30 2.83 21.24 10.42
N ALA A 31 3.63 20.25 10.04
CA ALA A 31 3.51 18.91 10.59
C ALA A 31 3.71 18.91 12.12
N ARG A 32 2.86 18.16 12.83
CA ARG A 32 2.80 18.11 14.29
C ARG A 32 3.34 16.82 14.88
N TRP A 33 4.07 16.05 14.09
CA TRP A 33 4.78 14.87 14.57
C TRP A 33 5.99 15.26 15.43
N CYS A 34 6.46 14.32 16.24
CA CYS A 34 7.65 14.50 17.08
C CYS A 34 8.87 14.82 16.20
N PRO A 35 9.79 15.67 16.66
CA PRO A 35 11.07 15.87 15.97
C PRO A 35 11.81 14.54 15.78
N GLY A 36 12.26 14.25 14.56
CA GLY A 36 12.95 13.01 14.22
C GLY A 36 12.03 11.80 13.94
N CYS A 37 10.71 11.95 14.05
CA CYS A 37 9.76 10.90 13.68
C CYS A 37 9.83 10.57 12.17
N GLY A 38 9.82 9.28 11.82
CA GLY A 38 9.85 8.80 10.44
C GLY A 38 8.70 9.28 9.57
N ASP A 39 7.55 9.63 10.17
CA ASP A 39 6.38 10.17 9.45
C ASP A 39 6.73 11.42 8.62
N HIS A 40 7.70 12.24 9.05
CA HIS A 40 8.16 13.40 8.28
C HIS A 40 8.83 13.00 6.97
N ALA A 41 9.68 11.98 7.02
CA ALA A 41 10.37 11.44 5.87
C ALA A 41 9.36 10.80 4.89
N ILE A 42 8.42 10.02 5.41
CA ILE A 42 7.38 9.36 4.61
C ILE A 42 6.48 10.39 3.92
N LEU A 43 6.04 11.47 4.60
CA LEU A 43 5.29 12.55 3.96
C LEU A 43 6.08 13.18 2.80
N SER A 44 7.37 13.48 3.04
CA SER A 44 8.23 14.07 2.00
C SER A 44 8.39 13.14 0.79
N THR A 45 8.50 11.84 1.04
CA THR A 45 8.63 10.81 0.00
C THR A 45 7.32 10.63 -0.77
N LEU A 46 6.19 10.62 -0.07
CA LEU A 46 4.87 10.47 -0.70
C LEU A 46 4.55 11.59 -1.68
N VAL A 47 4.79 12.86 -1.32
CA VAL A 47 4.52 13.98 -2.25
C VAL A 47 5.44 13.94 -3.47
N LYS A 48 6.66 13.40 -3.35
CA LYS A 48 7.55 13.17 -4.49
C LYS A 48 7.03 12.03 -5.38
N ALA A 49 6.59 10.93 -4.78
CA ALA A 49 5.98 9.83 -5.52
C ALA A 49 4.72 10.26 -6.27
N MET A 50 3.85 11.04 -5.63
CA MET A 50 2.65 11.59 -6.28
C MET A 50 2.99 12.51 -7.44
N ALA A 51 4.02 13.36 -7.30
CA ALA A 51 4.49 14.23 -8.37
C ALA A 51 5.05 13.43 -9.56
N GLU A 52 5.78 12.34 -9.28
CA GLU A 52 6.32 11.44 -10.31
C GLU A 52 5.20 10.67 -11.04
N VAL A 53 4.17 10.24 -10.31
CA VAL A 53 2.97 9.60 -10.89
C VAL A 53 2.17 10.58 -11.75
N GLY A 54 2.13 11.86 -11.36
CA GLY A 54 1.53 12.93 -12.12
C GLY A 54 0.00 13.01 -12.08
N THR A 55 -0.67 12.27 -11.18
CA THR A 55 -2.12 12.41 -10.99
C THR A 55 -2.42 13.76 -10.34
N ALA A 56 -3.35 14.51 -10.91
CA ALA A 56 -3.67 15.84 -10.42
C ALA A 56 -4.10 15.84 -8.93
N PRO A 57 -3.70 16.86 -8.13
CA PRO A 57 -4.09 16.94 -6.71
C PRO A 57 -5.61 16.87 -6.49
N GLN A 58 -6.41 17.47 -7.39
CA GLN A 58 -7.89 17.42 -7.32
C GLN A 58 -8.47 16.05 -7.71
N ASP A 59 -7.70 15.15 -8.33
CA ASP A 59 -8.10 13.79 -8.66
C ASP A 59 -7.49 12.77 -7.66
N THR A 60 -6.85 13.27 -6.61
CA THR A 60 -6.20 12.49 -5.56
C THR A 60 -6.95 12.66 -4.23
N VAL A 61 -7.23 11.55 -3.56
CA VAL A 61 -7.88 11.53 -2.24
C VAL A 61 -7.03 10.74 -1.25
N VAL A 62 -6.74 11.33 -0.09
CA VAL A 62 -6.01 10.68 1.00
C VAL A 62 -6.95 10.40 2.15
N VAL A 63 -7.19 9.13 2.44
CA VAL A 63 -8.09 8.66 3.51
C VAL A 63 -7.27 8.05 4.63
N SER A 64 -7.45 8.48 5.86
CA SER A 64 -6.73 7.93 7.02
C SER A 64 -7.66 7.45 8.12
N GLY A 65 -7.16 6.51 8.93
CA GLY A 65 -7.79 6.09 10.18
C GLY A 65 -7.38 6.98 11.36
N ILE A 66 -6.93 6.37 12.47
CA ILE A 66 -6.50 7.09 13.68
C ILE A 66 -5.09 6.64 14.07
N GLY A 67 -4.26 7.60 14.46
CA GLY A 67 -2.88 7.42 14.87
C GLY A 67 -1.99 8.56 14.42
N CYS A 68 -0.67 8.46 14.67
CA CYS A 68 0.27 9.49 14.26
C CYS A 68 0.32 9.62 12.74
N SER A 69 0.47 8.52 12.01
CA SER A 69 0.44 8.46 10.54
C SER A 69 -0.84 9.04 9.96
N SER A 70 -1.97 8.82 10.64
CA SER A 70 -3.30 9.26 10.18
C SER A 70 -3.50 10.78 10.17
N ARG A 71 -2.56 11.55 10.70
CA ARG A 71 -2.54 13.02 10.56
C ARG A 71 -2.11 13.47 9.16
N LEU A 72 -1.60 12.57 8.32
CA LEU A 72 -1.03 12.89 7.01
C LEU A 72 -1.97 13.70 6.12
N PRO A 73 -3.29 13.40 6.00
CA PRO A 73 -4.21 14.20 5.17
C PRO A 73 -4.25 15.69 5.53
N TYR A 74 -3.98 16.07 6.79
CA TYR A 74 -3.95 17.48 7.20
C TYR A 74 -2.80 18.28 6.57
N TYR A 75 -1.78 17.60 6.05
CA TYR A 75 -0.58 18.21 5.48
C TYR A 75 -0.56 18.15 3.95
N MET A 76 -1.60 17.57 3.35
CA MET A 76 -1.72 17.41 1.91
C MET A 76 -2.59 18.51 1.29
N ALA A 77 -2.29 18.88 0.04
CA ALA A 77 -3.09 19.78 -0.79
C ALA A 77 -4.01 19.00 -1.77
N THR A 78 -4.34 17.78 -1.41
CA THR A 78 -5.31 16.90 -2.10
C THR A 78 -6.63 16.91 -1.35
N TYR A 79 -7.66 16.27 -1.88
CA TYR A 79 -8.79 15.90 -1.04
C TYR A 79 -8.36 14.93 0.04
N GLY A 80 -8.97 15.03 1.22
CA GLY A 80 -8.57 14.19 2.36
C GLY A 80 -9.70 13.97 3.35
N MET A 81 -9.64 12.80 4.00
CA MET A 81 -10.52 12.41 5.09
C MET A 81 -9.70 11.81 6.23
N HIS A 82 -9.83 12.37 7.44
CA HIS A 82 -9.41 11.73 8.68
C HIS A 82 -10.65 11.05 9.27
N THR A 83 -10.67 9.72 9.31
CA THR A 83 -11.86 8.96 9.65
C THR A 83 -11.83 8.42 11.09
N ILE A 84 -12.44 7.27 11.33
CA ILE A 84 -12.53 6.61 12.64
C ILE A 84 -11.49 5.48 12.69
N HIS A 85 -11.04 5.15 13.90
CA HIS A 85 -10.06 4.10 14.15
C HIS A 85 -10.41 2.78 13.47
N GLY A 86 -9.49 2.31 12.62
CA GLY A 86 -9.61 1.09 11.85
C GLY A 86 -10.65 1.13 10.73
N ARG A 87 -11.10 2.31 10.28
CA ARG A 87 -12.14 2.42 9.25
C ARG A 87 -11.65 3.01 7.94
N ALA A 88 -10.37 3.37 7.84
CA ALA A 88 -9.80 3.94 6.62
C ALA A 88 -10.07 3.07 5.38
N ALA A 89 -9.84 1.75 5.46
CA ALA A 89 -10.06 0.83 4.34
C ALA A 89 -11.52 0.79 3.87
N ALA A 90 -12.48 0.82 4.80
CA ALA A 90 -13.91 0.84 4.47
C ALA A 90 -14.32 2.13 3.77
N ILE A 91 -13.87 3.29 4.30
CA ILE A 91 -14.17 4.60 3.74
C ILE A 91 -13.47 4.77 2.39
N ALA A 92 -12.19 4.41 2.27
CA ALA A 92 -11.44 4.47 1.01
C ALA A 92 -12.09 3.59 -0.06
N THR A 93 -12.57 2.39 0.30
CA THR A 93 -13.35 1.52 -0.59
C THR A 93 -14.61 2.23 -1.09
N GLY A 94 -15.35 2.92 -0.20
CA GLY A 94 -16.53 3.69 -0.58
C GLY A 94 -16.21 4.83 -1.54
N VAL A 95 -15.13 5.57 -1.30
CA VAL A 95 -14.64 6.63 -2.21
C VAL A 95 -14.33 6.06 -3.59
N LYS A 96 -13.51 4.99 -3.64
CA LYS A 96 -13.09 4.38 -4.91
C LYS A 96 -14.23 3.77 -5.70
N THR A 97 -15.15 3.08 -5.04
CA THR A 97 -16.30 2.45 -5.73
C THR A 97 -17.33 3.47 -6.23
N SER A 98 -17.47 4.62 -5.56
CA SER A 98 -18.35 5.71 -6.02
C SER A 98 -17.71 6.59 -7.11
N ARG A 99 -16.39 6.73 -7.11
CA ARG A 99 -15.61 7.55 -8.05
C ARG A 99 -14.36 6.75 -8.50
N PRO A 100 -14.52 5.76 -9.42
CA PRO A 100 -13.43 4.86 -9.81
C PRO A 100 -12.23 5.55 -10.47
N GLU A 101 -12.43 6.74 -11.02
CA GLU A 101 -11.38 7.54 -11.67
C GLU A 101 -10.38 8.17 -10.70
N LEU A 102 -10.73 8.30 -9.41
CA LEU A 102 -9.87 8.95 -8.43
C LEU A 102 -8.67 8.05 -8.03
N SER A 103 -7.52 8.69 -7.82
CA SER A 103 -6.38 8.08 -7.15
C SER A 103 -6.59 8.12 -5.64
N VAL A 104 -6.84 6.98 -5.01
CA VAL A 104 -7.18 6.89 -3.59
C VAL A 104 -6.04 6.28 -2.81
N TRP A 105 -5.53 7.04 -1.83
CA TRP A 105 -4.46 6.65 -0.93
C TRP A 105 -5.01 6.46 0.48
N GLN A 106 -4.82 5.26 1.01
CA GLN A 106 -5.21 4.94 2.39
C GLN A 106 -3.98 4.98 3.29
N ILE A 107 -4.04 5.72 4.38
CA ILE A 107 -2.98 5.84 5.38
C ILE A 107 -3.42 5.22 6.69
N SER A 108 -2.70 4.21 7.15
CA SER A 108 -2.94 3.56 8.44
C SER A 108 -1.63 3.23 9.14
N GLY A 109 -1.59 3.34 10.47
CA GLY A 109 -0.57 2.68 11.26
C GLY A 109 -0.88 1.18 11.40
N ASP A 110 0.11 0.40 11.79
CA ASP A 110 -0.02 -1.03 12.07
C ASP A 110 -1.15 -1.32 13.09
N GLY A 111 -1.22 -0.57 14.18
CA GLY A 111 -2.28 -0.69 15.16
C GLY A 111 -3.67 -0.31 14.62
N ASP A 112 -3.76 0.73 13.81
CA ASP A 112 -5.02 1.16 13.21
C ASP A 112 -5.52 0.17 12.15
N GLY A 113 -4.64 -0.23 11.24
CA GLY A 113 -5.00 -1.07 10.10
C GLY A 113 -5.20 -2.54 10.44
N LEU A 114 -4.42 -3.09 11.38
CA LEU A 114 -4.36 -4.55 11.63
C LEU A 114 -5.04 -5.00 12.92
N ALA A 115 -5.30 -4.09 13.88
CA ALA A 115 -6.13 -4.42 15.06
C ALA A 115 -7.62 -4.31 14.70
N ILE A 116 -8.30 -3.27 15.18
CA ILE A 116 -9.73 -3.06 14.91
C ILE A 116 -10.03 -2.90 13.40
N GLY A 117 -9.05 -2.47 12.59
CA GLY A 117 -9.15 -2.33 11.15
C GLY A 117 -8.97 -3.62 10.35
N GLY A 118 -8.46 -4.70 10.97
CA GLY A 118 -8.04 -5.93 10.29
C GLY A 118 -9.08 -6.53 9.36
N ASN A 119 -10.34 -6.58 9.78
CA ASN A 119 -11.42 -7.08 8.93
C ASN A 119 -11.59 -6.23 7.65
N HIS A 120 -11.56 -4.90 7.76
CA HIS A 120 -11.71 -4.01 6.61
C HIS A 120 -10.49 -4.05 5.70
N PHE A 121 -9.28 -4.15 6.28
CA PHE A 121 -8.04 -4.34 5.54
C PHE A 121 -8.08 -5.61 4.70
N ILE A 122 -8.37 -6.77 5.32
CA ILE A 122 -8.48 -8.06 4.63
C ILE A 122 -9.50 -8.00 3.49
N HIS A 123 -10.67 -7.38 3.72
CA HIS A 123 -11.71 -7.29 2.70
C HIS A 123 -11.39 -6.31 1.57
N ALA A 124 -10.67 -5.22 1.80
CA ALA A 124 -10.19 -4.33 0.75
C ALA A 124 -9.18 -5.05 -0.16
N VAL A 125 -8.21 -5.75 0.45
CA VAL A 125 -7.21 -6.56 -0.27
C VAL A 125 -7.86 -7.71 -1.04
N ARG A 126 -8.72 -8.50 -0.37
CA ARG A 126 -9.40 -9.66 -0.98
C ARG A 126 -10.27 -9.30 -2.18
N ARG A 127 -10.93 -8.14 -2.13
CA ARG A 127 -11.75 -7.64 -3.24
C ARG A 127 -10.93 -6.99 -4.34
N ASN A 128 -9.65 -6.82 -4.11
CA ASN A 128 -8.74 -6.12 -5.02
C ASN A 128 -9.26 -4.72 -5.39
N ILE A 129 -9.70 -3.94 -4.38
CA ILE A 129 -10.12 -2.55 -4.58
C ILE A 129 -8.90 -1.73 -5.00
N ASP A 130 -8.99 -0.94 -6.06
CA ASP A 130 -7.89 -0.12 -6.59
C ASP A 130 -7.51 1.02 -5.62
N LEU A 131 -6.80 0.66 -4.55
CA LEU A 131 -6.34 1.52 -3.45
C LEU A 131 -4.83 1.42 -3.26
N ASN A 132 -4.20 2.54 -2.99
CA ASN A 132 -2.82 2.62 -2.53
C ASN A 132 -2.79 2.61 -1.01
N ILE A 133 -2.57 1.47 -0.38
CA ILE A 133 -2.57 1.30 1.08
C ILE A 133 -1.15 1.44 1.61
N LEU A 134 -0.87 2.54 2.33
CA LEU A 134 0.39 2.74 3.04
C LEU A 134 0.20 2.34 4.50
N LEU A 135 0.88 1.28 4.91
CA LEU A 135 0.88 0.75 6.27
C LEU A 135 2.18 1.18 6.97
N PHE A 136 2.08 2.14 7.91
CA PHE A 136 3.20 2.63 8.69
C PHE A 136 3.42 1.70 9.87
N ASN A 137 4.49 0.90 9.81
CA ASN A 137 4.76 -0.13 10.81
C ASN A 137 5.89 0.31 11.74
N ASN A 138 5.52 0.81 12.92
CA ASN A 138 6.45 1.18 13.98
C ASN A 138 6.37 0.25 15.21
N LYS A 139 5.58 -0.81 15.11
CA LYS A 139 5.38 -1.83 16.15
C LYS A 139 4.92 -1.28 17.50
N ILE A 140 4.16 -0.15 17.52
CA ILE A 140 3.66 0.47 18.73
C ILE A 140 2.49 1.42 18.48
N TYR A 141 1.55 1.55 19.39
CA TYR A 141 0.57 2.65 19.42
C TYR A 141 1.24 3.92 19.94
N GLY A 142 1.77 4.78 19.04
CA GLY A 142 2.47 6.00 19.44
C GLY A 142 1.54 7.10 19.95
N LEU A 143 0.41 7.37 19.27
CA LEU A 143 -0.51 8.45 19.60
C LEU A 143 -1.09 8.32 21.01
N THR A 144 -1.40 7.13 21.46
CA THR A 144 -1.98 6.81 22.76
C THR A 144 -0.93 6.55 23.84
N LYS A 145 0.34 6.85 23.55
CA LYS A 145 1.49 6.87 24.47
C LYS A 145 2.10 5.51 24.80
N GLY A 146 2.15 4.59 23.83
CA GLY A 146 3.05 3.44 23.87
C GLY A 146 2.42 2.14 24.36
N GLN A 147 1.20 1.82 23.92
CA GLN A 147 0.65 0.48 24.06
C GLN A 147 1.21 -0.41 22.94
N TYR A 148 1.30 -1.72 23.19
CA TYR A 148 1.70 -2.65 22.15
C TYR A 148 0.64 -2.72 21.03
N SER A 149 1.10 -2.86 19.80
CA SER A 149 0.30 -3.01 18.60
C SER A 149 0.30 -4.47 18.11
N PRO A 150 -0.51 -4.85 17.13
CA PRO A 150 -0.53 -6.21 16.61
C PRO A 150 0.81 -6.69 16.02
N THR A 151 1.71 -5.78 15.65
CA THR A 151 3.03 -6.11 15.09
C THR A 151 4.17 -5.99 16.12
N THR A 152 3.84 -5.68 17.39
CA THR A 152 4.82 -5.61 18.48
C THR A 152 5.40 -6.98 18.78
N ASP A 153 6.73 -7.07 18.86
CA ASP A 153 7.43 -8.32 19.10
C ASP A 153 7.06 -8.92 20.48
N ARG A 154 6.95 -10.25 20.54
CA ARG A 154 6.69 -10.99 21.79
C ARG A 154 7.73 -10.61 22.87
N GLY A 155 7.27 -10.45 24.09
CA GLY A 155 8.11 -10.09 25.23
C GLY A 155 8.37 -8.61 25.39
N THR A 156 7.89 -7.75 24.49
CA THR A 156 8.07 -6.29 24.57
C THR A 156 7.35 -5.71 25.79
N VAL A 157 8.09 -5.05 26.67
CA VAL A 157 7.55 -4.40 27.86
C VAL A 157 7.00 -3.02 27.49
N THR A 158 5.74 -2.78 27.80
CA THR A 158 5.06 -1.49 27.64
C THR A 158 4.32 -1.10 28.92
N LYS A 159 3.77 0.12 28.97
CA LYS A 159 2.96 0.55 30.12
C LYS A 159 1.71 -0.31 30.33
N SER A 160 1.13 -0.84 29.27
CA SER A 160 -0.04 -1.73 29.32
C SER A 160 0.31 -3.21 29.41
N SER A 161 1.56 -3.58 29.19
CA SER A 161 2.09 -4.94 29.31
C SER A 161 3.40 -4.96 30.11
N PRO A 162 3.35 -4.71 31.43
CA PRO A 162 4.56 -4.50 32.25
C PRO A 162 5.42 -5.76 32.43
N TYR A 163 4.88 -6.93 32.09
CA TYR A 163 5.60 -8.21 32.14
C TYR A 163 5.96 -8.72 30.73
N GLY A 164 5.82 -7.87 29.70
CA GLY A 164 6.01 -8.22 28.30
C GLY A 164 4.74 -8.72 27.61
N THR A 165 4.71 -8.58 26.29
CA THR A 165 3.63 -9.11 25.44
C THR A 165 3.73 -10.63 25.33
N THR A 166 2.60 -11.32 25.28
CA THR A 166 2.53 -12.80 25.17
C THR A 166 2.08 -13.26 23.78
N GLU A 167 1.59 -12.35 22.96
CA GLU A 167 1.07 -12.60 21.62
C GLU A 167 2.22 -12.62 20.60
N ASP A 168 2.11 -13.47 19.58
CA ASP A 168 2.99 -13.40 18.41
C ASP A 168 2.55 -12.26 17.51
N PRO A 169 3.51 -11.49 16.95
CA PRO A 169 3.18 -10.36 16.10
C PRO A 169 2.57 -10.80 14.77
N PHE A 170 1.65 -10.02 14.24
CA PHE A 170 1.26 -10.14 12.84
C PHE A 170 2.42 -9.74 11.93
N ILE A 171 2.63 -10.53 10.91
CA ILE A 171 3.44 -10.16 9.75
C ILE A 171 2.47 -9.63 8.68
N PRO A 172 2.49 -8.32 8.35
CA PRO A 172 1.51 -7.72 7.45
C PRO A 172 1.42 -8.43 6.09
N ALA A 173 2.54 -8.92 5.59
CA ALA A 173 2.62 -9.67 4.35
C ALA A 173 1.77 -10.96 4.37
N GLU A 174 1.77 -11.70 5.49
CA GLU A 174 0.97 -12.93 5.62
C GLU A 174 -0.53 -12.65 5.47
N LEU A 175 -0.99 -11.54 6.07
CA LEU A 175 -2.38 -11.12 5.92
C LEU A 175 -2.71 -10.74 4.48
N VAL A 176 -1.79 -10.05 3.79
CA VAL A 176 -1.95 -9.69 2.37
C VAL A 176 -2.01 -10.95 1.50
N PHE A 177 -1.08 -11.87 1.66
CA PHE A 177 -1.05 -13.12 0.87
C PHE A 177 -2.22 -14.04 1.24
N GLY A 178 -2.59 -14.14 2.51
CA GLY A 178 -3.79 -14.87 2.97
C GLY A 178 -5.09 -14.32 2.37
N ALA A 179 -5.14 -13.00 2.16
CA ALA A 179 -6.25 -12.33 1.48
C ALA A 179 -6.13 -12.34 -0.07
N ARG A 180 -5.15 -13.05 -0.64
CA ARG A 180 -4.85 -13.12 -2.08
C ARG A 180 -4.47 -11.78 -2.69
N GLY A 181 -3.73 -10.93 -1.95
CA GLY A 181 -3.25 -9.65 -2.44
C GLY A 181 -2.43 -9.76 -3.71
N THR A 182 -2.68 -8.84 -4.62
CA THR A 182 -2.04 -8.79 -5.95
C THR A 182 -0.77 -7.98 -5.96
N PHE A 183 -0.61 -7.07 -4.97
CA PHE A 183 0.58 -6.25 -4.81
C PHE A 183 1.01 -6.19 -3.34
N PHE A 184 2.29 -6.39 -3.11
CA PHE A 184 2.93 -6.14 -1.82
C PHE A 184 4.36 -5.64 -2.03
N ALA A 185 4.68 -4.54 -1.36
CA ALA A 185 6.02 -3.95 -1.35
C ALA A 185 6.42 -3.52 0.06
N ARG A 186 7.73 -3.38 0.31
CA ARG A 186 8.25 -2.90 1.58
C ARG A 186 9.27 -1.79 1.37
N GLY A 187 9.14 -0.74 2.17
CA GLY A 187 10.10 0.36 2.29
C GLY A 187 10.51 0.59 3.74
N ILE A 188 11.50 1.45 3.94
CA ILE A 188 11.96 1.90 5.26
C ILE A 188 12.05 3.42 5.24
N ASP A 189 11.63 4.10 6.30
CA ASP A 189 11.50 5.56 6.38
C ASP A 189 12.80 6.33 6.11
N VAL A 190 13.96 5.70 6.33
CA VAL A 190 15.29 6.30 6.06
C VAL A 190 15.80 6.03 4.64
N PHE A 191 15.24 5.07 3.91
CA PHE A 191 15.62 4.77 2.51
C PHE A 191 14.64 5.43 1.55
N LEU A 192 14.78 6.75 1.43
CA LEU A 192 13.80 7.62 0.78
C LEU A 192 13.55 7.22 -0.69
N GLN A 193 14.60 6.90 -1.44
CA GLN A 193 14.46 6.54 -2.85
C GLN A 193 13.79 5.17 -3.02
N ASP A 194 14.25 4.14 -2.29
CA ASP A 194 13.62 2.82 -2.33
C ASP A 194 12.13 2.90 -1.93
N THR A 195 11.80 3.72 -0.93
CA THR A 195 10.42 3.94 -0.48
C THR A 195 9.60 4.74 -1.50
N GLN A 196 10.19 5.72 -2.21
CA GLN A 196 9.54 6.42 -3.32
C GLN A 196 9.23 5.46 -4.48
N ASP A 197 10.21 4.66 -4.88
CA ASP A 197 10.07 3.70 -5.98
C ASP A 197 8.90 2.73 -5.75
N VAL A 198 8.75 2.19 -4.52
CA VAL A 198 7.64 1.28 -4.20
C VAL A 198 6.29 1.99 -4.13
N MET A 199 6.23 3.25 -3.71
CA MET A 199 5.00 4.05 -3.75
C MET A 199 4.58 4.36 -5.19
N VAL A 200 5.52 4.66 -6.07
CA VAL A 200 5.27 4.88 -7.51
C VAL A 200 4.79 3.58 -8.17
N ALA A 201 5.40 2.45 -7.84
CA ALA A 201 4.96 1.14 -8.33
C ALA A 201 3.54 0.83 -7.85
N ALA A 202 3.24 1.07 -6.57
CA ALA A 202 1.91 0.89 -5.99
C ALA A 202 0.85 1.72 -6.73
N ALA A 203 1.14 2.99 -7.03
CA ALA A 203 0.22 3.87 -7.75
C ALA A 203 -0.03 3.45 -9.21
N LYS A 204 0.91 2.74 -9.84
CA LYS A 204 0.79 2.21 -11.20
C LYS A 204 0.06 0.88 -11.26
N HIS A 205 0.09 0.11 -10.19
CA HIS A 205 -0.65 -1.15 -10.07
C HIS A 205 -2.17 -0.89 -10.17
N LYS A 206 -2.91 -1.85 -10.73
CA LYS A 206 -4.38 -1.81 -10.78
C LYS A 206 -4.97 -2.84 -9.84
N GLY A 207 -5.49 -2.35 -8.72
CA GLY A 207 -6.00 -3.15 -7.63
C GLY A 207 -5.46 -2.69 -6.27
N ALA A 208 -5.60 -3.55 -5.26
CA ALA A 208 -5.15 -3.24 -3.90
C ALA A 208 -3.62 -3.35 -3.79
N SER A 209 -2.95 -2.20 -3.75
CA SER A 209 -1.52 -2.10 -3.49
C SER A 209 -1.28 -1.92 -2.00
N VAL A 210 -0.52 -2.81 -1.37
CA VAL A 210 -0.10 -2.66 0.02
C VAL A 210 1.40 -2.39 0.08
N VAL A 211 1.77 -1.25 0.64
CA VAL A 211 3.15 -0.87 0.92
C VAL A 211 3.34 -0.81 2.42
N GLU A 212 4.07 -1.76 2.97
CA GLU A 212 4.54 -1.71 4.35
C GLU A 212 5.76 -0.80 4.43
N ILE A 213 5.70 0.21 5.32
CA ILE A 213 6.82 1.12 5.54
C ILE A 213 7.26 0.98 6.99
N LEU A 214 8.44 0.41 7.19
CA LEU A 214 9.05 0.32 8.51
C LEU A 214 9.42 1.72 8.97
N GLN A 215 8.83 2.16 10.09
CA GLN A 215 8.89 3.54 10.56
C GLN A 215 9.43 3.59 11.98
N ASN A 216 10.32 4.54 12.26
CA ASN A 216 10.86 4.73 13.60
C ASN A 216 10.02 5.70 14.44
N CYS A 217 9.45 5.20 15.55
CA CYS A 217 8.79 6.01 16.56
C CYS A 217 9.81 6.47 17.63
N VAL A 218 10.36 7.67 17.48
CA VAL A 218 11.43 8.20 18.33
C VAL A 218 11.09 8.32 19.83
N ILE A 219 9.82 8.27 20.21
CA ILE A 219 9.39 8.46 21.60
C ILE A 219 9.06 7.14 22.29
N PHE A 220 8.34 6.24 21.63
CA PHE A 220 7.80 5.05 22.29
C PHE A 220 8.42 3.74 21.82
N ASN A 221 9.13 3.75 20.68
CA ASN A 221 9.78 2.55 20.13
C ASN A 221 11.02 2.94 19.31
N ASN A 222 11.87 3.79 19.90
CA ASN A 222 13.03 4.31 19.21
C ASN A 222 14.07 3.21 18.93
N GLY A 223 14.49 3.14 17.67
CA GLY A 223 15.52 2.21 17.23
C GLY A 223 15.00 0.78 16.97
N ILE A 224 13.69 0.56 16.93
CA ILE A 224 13.11 -0.78 16.69
C ILE A 224 13.63 -1.41 15.39
N HIS A 225 13.96 -0.60 14.39
CA HIS A 225 14.51 -1.03 13.11
C HIS A 225 16.00 -0.67 12.94
N SER A 226 16.71 -0.35 14.05
CA SER A 226 18.11 0.12 13.97
C SER A 226 19.05 -0.92 13.37
N TYR A 227 18.83 -2.21 13.61
CA TYR A 227 19.63 -3.29 13.04
C TYR A 227 19.60 -3.32 11.50
N LEU A 228 18.52 -2.79 10.89
CA LEU A 228 18.36 -2.65 9.43
C LEU A 228 18.95 -1.34 8.90
N THR A 229 19.15 -0.33 9.75
CA THR A 229 19.50 1.03 9.32
C THR A 229 20.91 1.45 9.70
N ASP A 230 21.58 0.71 10.58
CA ASP A 230 22.97 0.91 10.96
C ASP A 230 23.88 0.78 9.73
N LYS A 231 24.66 1.83 9.46
CA LYS A 231 25.50 1.94 8.25
C LYS A 231 26.55 0.82 8.11
N ASP A 232 26.99 0.27 9.24
CA ASP A 232 28.04 -0.74 9.23
C ASP A 232 27.50 -2.16 9.01
N LYS A 233 26.20 -2.37 9.25
CA LYS A 233 25.57 -3.71 9.23
C LYS A 233 24.45 -3.86 8.22
N ARG A 234 23.79 -2.76 7.83
CA ARG A 234 22.58 -2.78 7.01
C ARG A 234 22.69 -3.57 5.70
N ASP A 235 23.89 -3.57 5.10
CA ASP A 235 24.09 -4.19 3.80
C ASP A 235 24.06 -5.74 3.92
N ASP A 236 24.30 -6.28 5.12
CA ASP A 236 24.13 -7.70 5.44
C ASP A 236 22.70 -8.07 5.86
N HIS A 237 21.93 -7.10 6.34
CA HIS A 237 20.57 -7.31 6.87
C HIS A 237 19.45 -6.93 5.90
N ILE A 238 19.78 -6.35 4.74
CA ILE A 238 18.80 -5.90 3.75
C ILE A 238 19.16 -6.43 2.36
N ILE A 239 18.14 -6.91 1.66
CA ILE A 239 18.23 -7.19 0.23
C ILE A 239 17.24 -6.28 -0.54
N ARG A 240 17.75 -5.59 -1.56
CA ARG A 240 16.94 -4.73 -2.45
C ARG A 240 16.49 -5.53 -3.66
N LEU A 241 15.20 -5.83 -3.70
CA LEU A 241 14.62 -6.57 -4.81
C LEU A 241 14.44 -5.65 -6.03
N ARG A 242 14.90 -6.12 -7.18
CA ARG A 242 14.73 -5.45 -8.48
C ARG A 242 14.24 -6.48 -9.49
N GLN A 243 13.19 -6.13 -10.23
CA GLN A 243 12.59 -7.03 -11.23
C GLN A 243 13.65 -7.54 -12.23
N GLY A 244 13.71 -8.86 -12.41
CA GLY A 244 14.62 -9.54 -13.34
C GLY A 244 16.09 -9.56 -12.94
N GLN A 245 16.43 -9.10 -11.73
CA GLN A 245 17.81 -9.10 -11.24
C GLN A 245 18.06 -10.25 -10.26
N LYS A 246 19.31 -10.70 -10.20
CA LYS A 246 19.80 -11.65 -9.19
C LYS A 246 19.61 -11.07 -7.80
N MET A 247 19.14 -11.87 -6.84
CA MET A 247 18.89 -11.48 -5.47
C MET A 247 20.21 -11.47 -4.67
N LEU A 248 21.01 -10.42 -4.90
CA LEU A 248 22.30 -10.18 -4.27
C LEU A 248 22.20 -9.18 -3.13
N PHE A 249 23.04 -9.31 -2.13
CA PHE A 249 23.17 -8.40 -0.99
C PHE A 249 24.60 -8.47 -0.41
N GLY A 250 24.83 -7.71 0.68
CA GLY A 250 26.17 -7.48 1.20
C GLY A 250 26.77 -6.19 0.64
N ARG A 251 27.83 -5.68 1.29
CA ARG A 251 28.46 -4.41 0.93
C ARG A 251 28.98 -4.41 -0.51
N ASP A 252 29.59 -5.52 -0.93
CA ASP A 252 30.21 -5.70 -2.25
C ASP A 252 29.37 -6.65 -3.14
N MET A 253 28.08 -6.86 -2.78
CA MET A 253 27.18 -7.83 -3.45
C MET A 253 27.74 -9.26 -3.47
N GLU A 254 28.49 -9.61 -2.46
CA GLU A 254 29.19 -10.90 -2.32
C GLU A 254 28.30 -12.02 -1.79
N LYS A 255 27.08 -11.70 -1.37
CA LYS A 255 26.08 -12.64 -0.87
C LYS A 255 24.90 -12.75 -1.81
N GLY A 256 24.26 -13.92 -1.84
CA GLY A 256 23.08 -14.16 -2.65
C GLY A 256 22.07 -15.09 -1.98
N LEU A 257 20.81 -15.01 -2.41
CA LEU A 257 19.76 -15.94 -2.03
C LEU A 257 19.69 -17.10 -3.02
N VAL A 258 19.76 -18.32 -2.50
CA VAL A 258 19.61 -19.56 -3.27
C VAL A 258 18.44 -20.37 -2.74
N GLN A 259 17.92 -21.29 -3.56
CA GLN A 259 16.92 -22.26 -3.14
C GLN A 259 17.59 -23.33 -2.30
N ASP A 260 17.02 -23.66 -1.15
CA ASP A 260 17.45 -24.76 -0.29
C ASP A 260 16.23 -25.61 0.12
N GLY A 261 16.04 -26.72 -0.56
CA GLY A 261 14.80 -27.49 -0.42
C GLY A 261 13.55 -26.67 -0.77
N PHE A 262 12.66 -26.51 0.18
CA PHE A 262 11.47 -25.65 0.05
C PHE A 262 11.68 -24.23 0.61
N GLY A 263 12.87 -23.92 1.12
CA GLY A 263 13.19 -22.63 1.72
C GLY A 263 14.21 -21.83 0.93
N LEU A 264 14.64 -20.74 1.54
CA LEU A 264 15.71 -19.88 1.06
C LEU A 264 16.93 -20.01 1.96
N LYS A 265 18.12 -19.88 1.38
CA LYS A 265 19.39 -19.83 2.08
C LYS A 265 20.21 -18.65 1.58
N ALA A 266 20.83 -17.94 2.50
CA ALA A 266 21.86 -16.94 2.19
C ALA A 266 23.21 -17.63 2.04
N VAL A 267 23.91 -17.35 0.96
CA VAL A 267 25.24 -17.92 0.66
C VAL A 267 26.24 -16.82 0.31
N THR A 268 27.52 -17.07 0.56
CA THR A 268 28.62 -16.20 0.10
C THR A 268 29.16 -16.74 -1.22
N LEU A 269 29.23 -15.93 -2.25
CA LEU A 269 29.71 -16.31 -3.57
C LEU A 269 31.19 -16.71 -3.51
N GLY A 270 31.54 -17.79 -4.18
CA GLY A 270 32.89 -18.35 -4.17
C GLY A 270 33.22 -19.21 -2.94
N GLN A 271 32.26 -19.38 -2.00
CA GLN A 271 32.38 -20.29 -0.87
C GLN A 271 31.44 -21.47 -1.06
N ASP A 272 31.79 -22.63 -0.51
CA ASP A 272 31.02 -23.88 -0.55
C ASP A 272 30.52 -24.28 -1.96
N GLY A 273 31.21 -23.80 -3.01
CA GLY A 273 30.92 -24.12 -4.40
C GLY A 273 29.80 -23.24 -5.02
N TYR A 274 29.24 -22.29 -4.26
CA TYR A 274 28.21 -21.40 -4.78
C TYR A 274 28.77 -20.32 -5.69
N THR A 275 28.09 -20.11 -6.82
CA THR A 275 28.42 -19.10 -7.83
C THR A 275 27.25 -18.15 -8.04
N ILE A 276 27.46 -17.11 -8.83
CA ILE A 276 26.37 -16.19 -9.18
C ILE A 276 25.23 -16.89 -9.94
N ASP A 277 25.52 -17.99 -10.65
CA ASP A 277 24.52 -18.71 -11.43
C ASP A 277 23.48 -19.43 -10.55
N ASP A 278 23.87 -19.79 -9.32
CA ASP A 278 23.01 -20.42 -8.33
C ASP A 278 22.04 -19.43 -7.68
N VAL A 279 22.34 -18.13 -7.75
CA VAL A 279 21.51 -17.09 -7.12
C VAL A 279 20.19 -16.92 -7.86
N LEU A 280 19.09 -16.92 -7.11
CA LEU A 280 17.74 -16.73 -7.63
C LEU A 280 17.57 -15.35 -8.27
N VAL A 281 16.75 -15.30 -9.31
CA VAL A 281 16.33 -14.06 -9.97
C VAL A 281 14.97 -13.65 -9.41
N HIS A 282 14.83 -12.40 -9.02
CA HIS A 282 13.55 -11.88 -8.55
C HIS A 282 12.56 -11.66 -9.71
N ASP A 283 11.36 -12.20 -9.57
CA ASP A 283 10.23 -11.96 -10.47
C ASP A 283 8.96 -11.64 -9.67
N ALA A 284 8.67 -10.34 -9.52
CA ALA A 284 7.47 -9.86 -8.83
C ALA A 284 6.17 -10.21 -9.55
N HIS A 285 6.23 -10.55 -10.86
CA HIS A 285 5.06 -10.73 -11.71
C HIS A 285 4.64 -12.20 -11.84
N THR A 286 5.40 -13.14 -11.28
CA THR A 286 5.01 -14.55 -11.34
C THR A 286 3.67 -14.80 -10.63
N PRO A 287 2.70 -15.50 -11.24
CA PRO A 287 1.41 -15.80 -10.61
C PRO A 287 1.55 -16.58 -9.29
N GLN A 288 2.49 -17.52 -9.22
CA GLN A 288 2.78 -18.30 -8.02
C GLN A 288 3.36 -17.40 -6.94
N ASN A 289 2.82 -17.49 -5.73
CA ASN A 289 3.21 -16.60 -4.63
C ASN A 289 4.14 -17.25 -3.60
N PHE A 290 4.58 -18.48 -3.80
CA PHE A 290 5.38 -19.21 -2.82
C PHE A 290 6.69 -18.49 -2.49
N LEU A 291 7.47 -18.12 -3.50
CA LEU A 291 8.71 -17.37 -3.31
C LEU A 291 8.45 -15.98 -2.73
N HIS A 292 7.36 -15.30 -3.17
CA HIS A 292 6.99 -14.00 -2.63
C HIS A 292 6.66 -14.05 -1.14
N GLN A 293 5.99 -15.12 -0.68
CA GLN A 293 5.71 -15.32 0.74
C GLN A 293 7.01 -15.49 1.53
N GLN A 294 7.93 -16.31 1.04
CA GLN A 294 9.23 -16.51 1.70
C GLN A 294 10.02 -15.20 1.80
N LEU A 295 10.13 -14.46 0.70
CA LEU A 295 10.79 -13.15 0.68
C LEU A 295 10.16 -12.15 1.65
N ALA A 296 8.84 -12.13 1.73
CA ALA A 296 8.11 -11.22 2.59
C ALA A 296 8.21 -11.56 4.09
N MET A 297 8.48 -12.82 4.42
CA MET A 297 8.66 -13.30 5.79
C MET A 297 10.10 -13.14 6.31
N MET A 298 11.07 -12.84 5.45
CA MET A 298 12.45 -12.58 5.87
C MET A 298 12.48 -11.32 6.75
N ASP A 299 13.16 -11.40 7.88
CA ASP A 299 13.10 -10.41 8.97
C ASP A 299 14.40 -9.61 9.18
N GLY A 300 15.47 -9.95 8.46
CA GLY A 300 16.78 -9.31 8.60
C GLY A 300 17.69 -9.96 9.66
N HIS A 301 17.30 -11.08 10.24
CA HIS A 301 18.12 -11.81 11.22
C HIS A 301 18.86 -12.99 10.59
N GLU A 302 18.17 -14.07 10.31
CA GLU A 302 18.78 -15.24 9.63
C GLU A 302 18.90 -15.00 8.12
N LEU A 303 17.90 -14.38 7.52
CA LEU A 303 17.89 -13.95 6.12
C LEU A 303 17.74 -12.44 6.05
N PRO A 304 18.31 -11.77 5.03
CA PRO A 304 18.20 -10.32 4.90
C PRO A 304 16.74 -9.91 4.69
N LEU A 305 16.29 -8.83 5.32
CA LEU A 305 14.96 -8.28 5.06
C LEU A 305 14.82 -7.84 3.60
N ALA A 306 13.79 -8.33 2.92
CA ALA A 306 13.51 -7.93 1.55
C ALA A 306 12.78 -6.58 1.52
N ILE A 307 13.36 -5.60 0.80
CA ILE A 307 12.73 -4.32 0.47
C ILE A 307 12.59 -4.16 -1.04
N GLY A 308 11.66 -3.31 -1.47
CA GLY A 308 11.28 -3.17 -2.89
C GLY A 308 9.92 -3.79 -3.16
N VAL A 309 9.58 -3.95 -4.43
CA VAL A 309 8.34 -4.62 -4.86
C VAL A 309 8.56 -6.13 -4.77
N ILE A 310 7.85 -6.79 -3.85
CA ILE A 310 7.95 -8.23 -3.63
C ILE A 310 6.99 -8.98 -4.57
N ARG A 311 5.78 -8.43 -4.75
CA ARG A 311 4.75 -9.00 -5.62
C ARG A 311 4.00 -7.90 -6.35
N ASP A 312 3.77 -8.08 -7.65
CA ASP A 312 2.99 -7.20 -8.52
C ASP A 312 2.36 -8.04 -9.65
N VAL A 313 1.16 -8.54 -9.46
CA VAL A 313 0.47 -9.38 -10.43
C VAL A 313 -0.87 -8.79 -10.83
N ASN A 314 -1.18 -8.85 -12.11
CA ASN A 314 -2.43 -8.33 -12.63
C ASN A 314 -3.61 -9.21 -12.24
N ALA A 315 -4.69 -8.58 -11.75
CA ALA A 315 -5.99 -9.20 -11.53
C ALA A 315 -7.09 -8.15 -11.70
N PRO A 316 -8.32 -8.55 -12.03
CA PRO A 316 -9.43 -7.61 -12.12
C PRO A 316 -9.68 -6.91 -10.78
N SER A 317 -9.88 -5.59 -10.81
CA SER A 317 -10.33 -4.85 -9.63
C SER A 317 -11.85 -4.99 -9.44
N TYR A 318 -12.29 -4.84 -8.21
CA TYR A 318 -13.71 -4.98 -7.85
C TYR A 318 -14.59 -3.95 -8.57
N GLU A 319 -14.19 -2.68 -8.56
CA GLU A 319 -14.96 -1.58 -9.18
C GLU A 319 -15.03 -1.74 -10.70
N ALA A 320 -13.98 -2.24 -11.36
CA ALA A 320 -13.99 -2.53 -12.78
C ALA A 320 -14.95 -3.68 -13.11
N ALA A 321 -14.90 -4.77 -12.33
CA ALA A 321 -15.80 -5.92 -12.50
C ALA A 321 -17.27 -5.54 -12.27
N VAL A 322 -17.54 -4.68 -11.27
CA VAL A 322 -18.92 -4.17 -11.04
C VAL A 322 -19.37 -3.27 -12.19
N ALA A 323 -18.50 -2.39 -12.71
CA ALA A 323 -18.82 -1.53 -13.84
C ALA A 323 -19.15 -2.33 -15.11
N GLU A 324 -18.38 -3.39 -15.38
CA GLU A 324 -18.62 -4.32 -16.49
C GLU A 324 -19.98 -5.03 -16.33
N GLN A 325 -20.26 -5.58 -15.15
CA GLN A 325 -21.55 -6.23 -14.85
C GLN A 325 -22.72 -5.26 -15.03
N VAL A 326 -22.59 -4.01 -14.56
CA VAL A 326 -23.62 -2.98 -14.75
C VAL A 326 -23.81 -2.66 -16.24
N ALA A 327 -22.72 -2.57 -17.02
CA ALA A 327 -22.79 -2.31 -18.45
C ALA A 327 -23.48 -3.45 -19.20
N GLU A 328 -23.16 -4.71 -18.86
CA GLU A 328 -23.84 -5.89 -19.42
C GLU A 328 -25.35 -5.90 -19.13
N VAL A 329 -25.75 -5.65 -17.87
CA VAL A 329 -27.16 -5.62 -17.48
C VAL A 329 -27.90 -4.49 -18.19
N ARG A 330 -27.26 -3.31 -18.33
CA ARG A 330 -27.81 -2.20 -19.09
C ARG A 330 -27.99 -2.52 -20.58
N ALA A 331 -27.04 -3.25 -21.17
CA ALA A 331 -27.14 -3.66 -22.58
C ALA A 331 -28.27 -4.67 -22.85
N ARG A 332 -28.61 -5.49 -21.85
CA ARG A 332 -29.72 -6.47 -21.91
C ARG A 332 -31.09 -5.85 -21.63
N LYS A 333 -31.22 -4.56 -21.64
CA LYS A 333 -32.33 -3.75 -21.18
C LYS A 333 -33.71 -4.29 -21.56
N ALA A 334 -34.49 -4.67 -20.54
CA ALA A 334 -35.90 -4.97 -20.66
C ALA A 334 -36.82 -3.74 -20.45
N TYR A 335 -36.28 -2.65 -19.86
CA TYR A 335 -37.10 -1.52 -19.42
C TYR A 335 -36.51 -0.18 -19.88
N THR A 336 -37.36 0.73 -20.34
CA THR A 336 -36.95 2.04 -20.85
C THR A 336 -36.95 3.12 -19.77
N ASP A 337 -37.74 2.94 -18.69
CA ASP A 337 -37.88 3.86 -17.59
C ASP A 337 -38.26 3.14 -16.28
N LEU A 338 -38.21 3.87 -15.17
CA LEU A 338 -38.53 3.35 -13.83
C LEU A 338 -39.93 2.78 -13.72
N ARG A 339 -40.94 3.44 -14.36
CA ARG A 339 -42.33 2.98 -14.33
C ARG A 339 -42.48 1.62 -15.03
N ALA A 340 -41.90 1.48 -16.22
CA ALA A 340 -41.88 0.20 -16.95
C ALA A 340 -41.24 -0.90 -16.13
N MET A 341 -40.14 -0.60 -15.40
CA MET A 341 -39.47 -1.55 -14.54
C MET A 341 -40.36 -1.99 -13.36
N ILE A 342 -41.02 -1.07 -12.68
CA ILE A 342 -41.92 -1.36 -11.55
C ILE A 342 -43.11 -2.22 -12.02
N LEU A 343 -43.71 -1.85 -13.14
CA LEU A 343 -44.90 -2.54 -13.66
C LEU A 343 -44.60 -3.96 -14.19
N ALA A 344 -43.38 -4.21 -14.68
CA ALA A 344 -42.99 -5.49 -15.25
C ALA A 344 -42.61 -6.55 -14.21
N THR A 345 -42.27 -6.19 -12.99
CA THR A 345 -41.79 -7.14 -11.98
C THR A 345 -42.85 -7.63 -11.00
N HIS A 346 -44.07 -7.06 -11.02
CA HIS A 346 -45.14 -7.38 -10.07
C HIS A 346 -46.51 -7.44 -10.77
N GLU A 347 -47.42 -8.19 -10.19
CA GLU A 347 -48.83 -8.08 -10.54
C GLU A 347 -49.30 -6.68 -10.19
N THR A 348 -49.88 -6.01 -11.15
CA THR A 348 -50.36 -4.64 -11.00
C THR A 348 -51.85 -4.54 -11.24
N TRP A 349 -52.54 -3.65 -10.53
CA TRP A 349 -53.97 -3.36 -10.74
C TRP A 349 -54.18 -1.85 -10.77
N GLU A 350 -55.17 -1.38 -11.51
CA GLU A 350 -55.59 0.00 -11.50
C GLU A 350 -56.56 0.26 -10.33
N VAL A 351 -56.26 1.30 -9.54
CA VAL A 351 -57.23 1.82 -8.57
C VAL A 351 -58.12 2.78 -9.31
N LYS A 352 -59.41 2.41 -9.45
CA LYS A 352 -60.45 3.22 -10.08
C LYS A 352 -60.97 4.24 -9.09
#